data_f25cb510377ecbd7fe80537d75e91dc3
#
_entry.id   f25cb510377ecbd7fe80537d75e91dc3
#
_cell.length_a   1.000
_cell.length_b   1.000
_cell.length_c   1.000
_cell.angle_alpha   90.00
_cell.angle_beta   90.00
_cell.angle_gamma   90.00
#
_symmetry.space_group_name_H-M   'P 1'
#
loop_
_entity.id
_entity.type
_entity.pdbx_description
1 polymer ?
#
loop_
_entity_poly.entity_id
_entity_poly.type
_entity_poly.pdbx_seq_one_letter_code
_entity_poly.pdbx_strand_id
1 'polypeptide(L)'
;MVVDLRGVSAVLLPGTGSDDDYIHRAFSGPLTGVGAVLVAPPPHPDRLVAGYLEALDDAARRGPIAVGGVSIGAAVAAAWALAHPDRAVAVLAALPAWAGAPEEAPAALAARYSAARLRADGLAATTIQMRASSPAWLADELTRSWGAQWPHLPDAMEEAAGYVAPSRDELAGLTAP
;
A
#
# COMPACT_ATOMS: atom_id res chain seq x y z
N MET A 1 16.93 17.07 -7.20
CA MET A 1 17.50 17.05 -5.81
C MET A 1 17.81 15.59 -5.50
N VAL A 2 18.99 15.29 -4.96
CA VAL A 2 19.36 13.91 -4.54
C VAL A 2 19.12 13.84 -3.03
N VAL A 3 18.33 12.86 -2.58
CA VAL A 3 18.08 12.63 -1.16
C VAL A 3 19.00 11.53 -0.67
N ASP A 4 19.69 11.77 0.44
CA ASP A 4 20.48 10.74 1.13
C ASP A 4 19.55 9.97 2.09
N LEU A 5 19.37 8.69 1.82
CA LEU A 5 18.51 7.81 2.63
C LEU A 5 19.29 7.00 3.68
N ARG A 6 20.58 7.22 3.84
CA ARG A 6 21.41 6.47 4.82
C ARG A 6 20.91 6.70 6.24
N GLY A 7 20.55 5.62 6.93
CA GLY A 7 19.99 5.64 8.29
C GLY A 7 18.55 6.14 8.39
N VAL A 8 17.93 6.51 7.26
CA VAL A 8 16.52 6.94 7.23
C VAL A 8 15.60 5.71 7.26
N SER A 9 14.58 5.75 8.10
CA SER A 9 13.50 4.76 8.06
C SER A 9 12.65 4.98 6.81
N ALA A 10 12.55 3.97 5.95
CA ALA A 10 11.66 3.94 4.80
C ALA A 10 10.44 3.08 5.12
N VAL A 11 9.30 3.72 5.36
CA VAL A 11 8.05 3.04 5.66
C VAL A 11 7.30 2.78 4.37
N LEU A 12 7.20 1.52 3.95
CA LEU A 12 6.50 1.12 2.73
C LEU A 12 5.24 0.33 3.05
N LEU A 13 4.11 0.84 2.58
CA LEU A 13 2.78 0.30 2.83
C LEU A 13 2.38 -0.69 1.74
N PRO A 14 1.86 -1.88 2.09
CA PRO A 14 1.35 -2.85 1.13
C PRO A 14 0.18 -2.31 0.28
N GLY A 15 0.01 -2.92 -0.89
CA GLY A 15 -1.17 -2.70 -1.75
C GLY A 15 -2.39 -3.51 -1.29
N THR A 16 -3.54 -3.24 -1.89
CA THR A 16 -4.79 -3.99 -1.61
C THR A 16 -4.60 -5.49 -1.84
N GLY A 17 -4.85 -6.28 -0.81
CA GLY A 17 -4.69 -7.74 -0.85
C GLY A 17 -3.24 -8.23 -0.84
N SER A 18 -2.26 -7.33 -0.77
CA SER A 18 -0.85 -7.64 -0.52
C SER A 18 -0.51 -7.55 0.96
N ASP A 19 0.72 -7.85 1.35
CA ASP A 19 1.19 -7.85 2.72
C ASP A 19 2.63 -7.34 2.89
N ASP A 20 3.06 -7.23 4.14
CA ASP A 20 4.39 -6.79 4.54
C ASP A 20 5.50 -7.76 4.07
N ASP A 21 5.22 -9.07 3.98
CA ASP A 21 6.20 -10.03 3.48
C ASP A 21 6.56 -9.76 2.01
N TYR A 22 5.57 -9.42 1.16
CA TYR A 22 5.86 -8.98 -0.20
C TYR A 22 6.73 -7.73 -0.21
N ILE A 23 6.40 -6.73 0.60
CA ILE A 23 7.19 -5.49 0.70
C ILE A 23 8.63 -5.80 1.12
N HIS A 24 8.82 -6.65 2.12
CA HIS A 24 10.17 -7.06 2.55
C HIS A 24 10.96 -7.74 1.43
N ARG A 25 10.37 -8.70 0.74
CA ARG A 25 11.05 -9.43 -0.35
C ARG A 25 11.36 -8.54 -1.55
N ALA A 26 10.46 -7.62 -1.90
CA ALA A 26 10.63 -6.77 -3.07
C ALA A 26 11.58 -5.60 -2.83
N PHE A 27 11.58 -4.99 -1.65
CA PHE A 27 12.21 -3.70 -1.41
C PHE A 27 13.39 -3.72 -0.44
N SER A 28 13.62 -4.79 0.35
CA SER A 28 14.73 -4.84 1.30
C SER A 28 16.09 -4.67 0.62
N GLY A 29 16.35 -5.39 -0.47
CA GLY A 29 17.62 -5.31 -1.18
C GLY A 29 17.91 -3.90 -1.70
N PRO A 30 17.04 -3.29 -2.52
CA PRO A 30 17.23 -1.93 -3.02
C PRO A 30 17.39 -0.88 -1.91
N LEU A 31 16.60 -0.94 -0.85
CA LEU A 31 16.67 0.03 0.25
C LEU A 31 17.94 -0.14 1.09
N THR A 32 18.34 -1.36 1.39
CA THR A 32 19.62 -1.64 2.04
C THR A 32 20.78 -1.15 1.20
N GLY A 33 20.70 -1.29 -0.13
CA GLY A 33 21.72 -0.82 -1.07
C GLY A 33 21.97 0.69 -1.02
N VAL A 34 20.97 1.48 -0.61
CA VAL A 34 21.10 2.93 -0.37
C VAL A 34 21.23 3.31 1.11
N GLY A 35 21.35 2.32 1.98
CA GLY A 35 21.54 2.50 3.42
C GLY A 35 20.26 2.88 4.20
N ALA A 36 19.08 2.76 3.60
CA ALA A 36 17.82 2.99 4.27
C ALA A 36 17.40 1.77 5.11
N VAL A 37 16.59 2.01 6.14
CA VAL A 37 16.03 0.97 7.01
C VAL A 37 14.57 0.75 6.64
N LEU A 38 14.26 -0.39 6.02
CA LEU A 38 12.88 -0.72 5.65
C LEU A 38 12.02 -1.02 6.88
N VAL A 39 10.85 -0.40 6.92
CA VAL A 39 9.74 -0.72 7.81
C VAL A 39 8.52 -1.02 6.94
N ALA A 40 7.98 -2.22 7.04
CA ALA A 40 6.78 -2.64 6.32
C ALA A 40 5.73 -3.05 7.37
N PRO A 41 4.70 -2.23 7.62
CA PRO A 41 3.63 -2.61 8.53
C PRO A 41 2.73 -3.65 7.87
N PRO A 42 2.29 -4.69 8.62
CA PRO A 42 1.28 -5.61 8.11
C PRO A 42 -0.06 -4.88 7.90
N PRO A 43 -0.88 -5.31 6.93
CA PRO A 43 -2.22 -4.77 6.75
C PRO A 43 -3.09 -5.11 7.97
N HIS A 44 -3.75 -4.10 8.55
CA HIS A 44 -4.65 -4.32 9.68
C HIS A 44 -6.02 -4.80 9.17
N PRO A 45 -6.56 -5.94 9.64
CA PRO A 45 -7.75 -6.57 9.08
C PRO A 45 -9.00 -5.66 9.05
N ASP A 46 -9.21 -4.89 10.13
CA ASP A 46 -10.45 -4.15 10.37
C ASP A 46 -10.31 -2.63 10.14
N ARG A 47 -9.11 -2.14 9.83
CA ARG A 47 -8.81 -0.71 9.70
C ARG A 47 -7.53 -0.48 8.89
N LEU A 48 -7.59 -0.85 7.63
CA LEU A 48 -6.41 -0.84 6.75
C LEU A 48 -5.75 0.54 6.68
N VAL A 49 -6.52 1.57 6.31
CA VAL A 49 -6.01 2.93 6.12
C VAL A 49 -5.56 3.54 7.45
N ALA A 50 -6.38 3.40 8.49
CA ALA A 50 -6.03 3.92 9.82
C ALA A 50 -4.78 3.24 10.39
N GLY A 51 -4.63 1.92 10.22
CA GLY A 51 -3.44 1.18 10.61
C GLY A 51 -2.18 1.65 9.88
N TYR A 52 -2.30 1.96 8.60
CA TYR A 52 -1.20 2.52 7.82
C TYR A 52 -0.79 3.91 8.29
N LEU A 53 -1.75 4.78 8.55
CA LEU A 53 -1.47 6.13 9.08
C LEU A 53 -0.81 6.07 10.45
N GLU A 54 -1.29 5.21 11.35
CA GLU A 54 -0.67 4.98 12.67
C GLU A 54 0.80 4.51 12.53
N ALA A 55 1.07 3.59 11.62
CA ALA A 55 2.43 3.10 11.40
C ALA A 55 3.38 4.21 10.90
N LEU A 56 2.90 5.09 10.01
CA LEU A 56 3.64 6.27 9.56
C LEU A 56 3.91 7.24 10.71
N ASP A 57 2.88 7.56 11.49
CA ASP A 57 3.00 8.46 12.64
C ASP A 57 3.99 7.91 13.69
N ASP A 58 3.90 6.63 14.00
CA ASP A 58 4.79 5.98 14.96
C ASP A 58 6.25 5.98 14.50
N ALA A 59 6.50 5.69 13.24
CA ALA A 59 7.84 5.75 12.67
C ALA A 59 8.40 7.18 12.70
N ALA A 60 7.56 8.16 12.37
CA ALA A 60 7.93 9.56 12.33
C ALA A 60 8.23 10.17 13.69
N ARG A 61 7.82 9.55 14.80
CA ARG A 61 8.20 10.03 16.18
C ARG A 61 9.70 10.04 16.41
N ARG A 62 10.45 9.20 15.70
CA ARG A 62 11.92 9.07 15.87
C ARG A 62 12.71 10.03 14.98
N GLY A 63 12.06 10.73 14.06
CA GLY A 63 12.68 11.65 13.10
C GLY A 63 11.94 11.62 11.77
N PRO A 64 12.37 12.44 10.80
CA PRO A 64 11.82 12.41 9.45
C PRO A 64 12.05 11.05 8.78
N ILE A 65 11.09 10.62 7.96
CA ILE A 65 11.05 9.30 7.32
C ILE A 65 10.88 9.42 5.80
N ALA A 66 11.34 8.44 5.06
CA ALA A 66 10.87 8.21 3.70
C ALA A 66 9.57 7.42 3.79
N VAL A 67 8.57 7.82 3.02
CA VAL A 67 7.26 7.17 3.02
C VAL A 67 6.92 6.64 1.65
N GLY A 68 6.16 5.58 1.56
CA GLY A 68 5.79 5.07 0.26
C GLY A 68 4.95 3.80 0.35
N GLY A 69 4.85 3.10 -0.76
CA GLY A 69 4.12 1.86 -0.83
C GLY A 69 3.70 1.50 -2.24
N VAL A 70 2.87 0.49 -2.34
CA VAL A 70 2.35 -0.03 -3.59
C VAL A 70 0.84 0.25 -3.66
N SER A 71 0.36 0.70 -4.81
CA SER A 71 -1.07 0.90 -5.08
C SER A 71 -1.74 1.80 -4.04
N ILE A 72 -2.70 1.28 -3.25
CA ILE A 72 -3.35 2.04 -2.17
C ILE A 72 -2.34 2.50 -1.12
N GLY A 73 -1.33 1.71 -0.81
CA GLY A 73 -0.26 2.10 0.11
C GLY A 73 0.49 3.34 -0.36
N ALA A 74 0.73 3.46 -1.68
CA ALA A 74 1.34 4.66 -2.26
C ALA A 74 0.44 5.90 -2.12
N ALA A 75 -0.88 5.73 -2.31
CA ALA A 75 -1.83 6.83 -2.17
C ALA A 75 -1.95 7.33 -0.72
N VAL A 76 -2.00 6.41 0.25
CA VAL A 76 -2.02 6.76 1.69
C VAL A 76 -0.72 7.43 2.12
N ALA A 77 0.43 6.92 1.67
CA ALA A 77 1.73 7.52 1.97
C ALA A 77 1.86 8.94 1.39
N ALA A 78 1.38 9.16 0.17
CA ALA A 78 1.37 10.49 -0.46
C ALA A 78 0.46 11.47 0.31
N ALA A 79 -0.73 11.03 0.74
CA ALA A 79 -1.62 11.84 1.58
C ALA A 79 -0.96 12.22 2.91
N TRP A 80 -0.30 11.26 3.54
CA TRP A 80 0.44 11.52 4.79
C TRP A 80 1.58 12.52 4.58
N ALA A 81 2.35 12.39 3.48
CA ALA A 81 3.45 13.31 3.16
C ALA A 81 2.95 14.73 2.91
N LEU A 82 1.80 14.90 2.26
CA LEU A 82 1.15 16.20 2.08
C LEU A 82 0.76 16.85 3.41
N ALA A 83 0.26 16.05 4.35
CA ALA A 83 -0.12 16.53 5.69
C ALA A 83 1.11 16.80 6.60
N HIS A 84 2.26 16.21 6.30
CA HIS A 84 3.47 16.28 7.14
C HIS A 84 4.73 16.64 6.33
N PRO A 85 4.76 17.80 5.64
CA PRO A 85 5.84 18.14 4.71
C PRO A 85 7.22 18.20 5.37
N ASP A 86 7.29 18.54 6.66
CA ASP A 86 8.55 18.61 7.42
C ASP A 86 9.01 17.23 7.96
N ARG A 87 8.19 16.19 7.81
CA ARG A 87 8.47 14.85 8.31
C ARG A 87 8.72 13.84 7.19
N ALA A 88 8.31 14.13 5.97
CA ALA A 88 8.55 13.32 4.80
C ALA A 88 9.81 13.79 4.07
N VAL A 89 10.87 12.95 4.03
CA VAL A 89 12.11 13.27 3.30
C VAL A 89 12.08 12.79 1.86
N ALA A 90 11.26 11.82 1.54
CA ALA A 90 11.02 11.31 0.18
C ALA A 90 9.69 10.55 0.10
N VAL A 91 9.10 10.49 -1.08
CA VAL A 91 7.91 9.68 -1.37
C VAL A 91 8.25 8.62 -2.43
N LEU A 92 8.11 7.35 -2.07
CA LEU A 92 8.40 6.19 -2.92
C LEU A 92 7.07 5.55 -3.38
N ALA A 93 6.46 6.11 -4.42
CA ALA A 93 5.17 5.66 -4.92
C ALA A 93 5.30 4.65 -6.06
N ALA A 94 5.00 3.38 -5.79
CA ALA A 94 4.96 2.32 -6.78
C ALA A 94 3.52 2.04 -7.22
N LEU A 95 3.24 2.17 -8.52
CA LEU A 95 1.92 1.88 -9.12
C LEU A 95 0.77 2.51 -8.32
N PRO A 96 0.76 3.84 -8.10
CA PRO A 96 -0.31 4.49 -7.33
C PRO A 96 -1.68 4.12 -7.92
N ALA A 97 -2.63 3.80 -7.02
CA ALA A 97 -3.89 3.18 -7.43
C ALA A 97 -4.77 4.11 -8.26
N TRP A 98 -4.96 5.34 -7.81
CA TRP A 98 -5.68 6.45 -8.48
C TRP A 98 -5.36 7.77 -7.78
N ALA A 99 -5.86 8.87 -8.35
CA ALA A 99 -5.87 10.19 -7.74
C ALA A 99 -7.32 10.68 -7.63
N GLY A 100 -7.67 11.30 -6.50
CA GLY A 100 -9.03 11.78 -6.23
C GLY A 100 -9.99 10.65 -5.83
N ALA A 101 -11.22 10.78 -6.30
CA ALA A 101 -12.33 9.86 -5.97
C ALA A 101 -12.17 8.48 -6.63
N PRO A 102 -12.59 7.39 -5.94
CA PRO A 102 -12.35 6.02 -6.39
C PRO A 102 -13.44 5.43 -7.29
N GLU A 103 -14.58 6.11 -7.50
CA GLU A 103 -15.81 5.52 -8.04
C GLU A 103 -15.60 4.85 -9.39
N GLU A 104 -14.86 5.48 -10.30
CA GLU A 104 -14.59 4.97 -11.64
C GLU A 104 -13.16 4.42 -11.81
N ALA A 105 -12.37 4.39 -10.73
CA ALA A 105 -11.00 3.91 -10.79
C ALA A 105 -10.97 2.38 -11.02
N PRO A 106 -10.29 1.89 -12.07
CA PRO A 106 -10.30 0.46 -12.39
C PRO A 106 -9.82 -0.42 -11.23
N ALA A 107 -8.82 0.03 -10.47
CA ALA A 107 -8.32 -0.71 -9.32
C ALA A 107 -9.34 -0.77 -8.16
N ALA A 108 -10.10 0.30 -7.93
CA ALA A 108 -11.17 0.30 -6.92
C ALA A 108 -12.31 -0.63 -7.32
N LEU A 109 -12.72 -0.59 -8.60
CA LEU A 109 -13.75 -1.50 -9.13
C LEU A 109 -13.30 -2.96 -9.03
N ALA A 110 -12.05 -3.26 -9.36
CA ALA A 110 -11.49 -4.61 -9.24
C ALA A 110 -11.46 -5.09 -7.77
N ALA A 111 -11.11 -4.21 -6.82
CA ALA A 111 -11.10 -4.54 -5.39
C ALA A 111 -12.52 -4.84 -4.88
N ARG A 112 -13.52 -4.01 -5.23
CA ARG A 112 -14.93 -4.27 -4.89
C ARG A 112 -15.43 -5.57 -5.49
N TYR A 113 -15.11 -5.84 -6.75
CA TYR A 113 -15.46 -7.09 -7.40
C TYR A 113 -14.86 -8.30 -6.67
N SER A 114 -13.56 -8.24 -6.36
CA SER A 114 -12.88 -9.31 -5.63
C SER A 114 -13.47 -9.53 -4.23
N ALA A 115 -13.76 -8.45 -3.49
CA ALA A 115 -14.40 -8.53 -2.18
C ALA A 115 -15.79 -9.22 -2.26
N ALA A 116 -16.61 -8.84 -3.23
CA ALA A 116 -17.91 -9.45 -3.46
C ALA A 116 -17.79 -10.95 -3.79
N ARG A 117 -16.82 -11.32 -4.66
CA ARG A 117 -16.58 -12.74 -5.00
C ARG A 117 -16.08 -13.55 -3.80
N LEU A 118 -15.16 -12.98 -3.01
CA LEU A 118 -14.67 -13.62 -1.80
C LEU A 118 -15.80 -13.92 -0.80
N ARG A 119 -16.77 -13.00 -0.64
CA ARG A 119 -17.94 -13.23 0.22
C ARG A 119 -18.91 -14.24 -0.35
N ALA A 120 -19.15 -14.22 -1.66
CA ALA A 120 -20.12 -15.10 -2.30
C ALA A 120 -19.60 -16.53 -2.47
N ASP A 121 -18.36 -16.69 -2.94
CA ASP A 121 -17.81 -17.97 -3.39
C ASP A 121 -16.73 -18.52 -2.45
N GLY A 122 -16.26 -17.71 -1.51
CA GLY A 122 -15.19 -18.05 -0.60
C GLY A 122 -13.79 -17.92 -1.21
N LEU A 123 -12.79 -18.07 -0.35
CA LEU A 123 -11.37 -17.88 -0.70
C LEU A 123 -10.90 -18.80 -1.82
N ALA A 124 -11.20 -20.10 -1.73
CA ALA A 124 -10.65 -21.09 -2.66
C ALA A 124 -11.11 -20.84 -4.10
N ALA A 125 -12.42 -20.68 -4.33
CA ALA A 125 -12.98 -20.45 -5.67
C ALA A 125 -12.50 -19.12 -6.26
N THR A 126 -12.49 -18.06 -5.46
CA THR A 126 -12.04 -16.73 -5.91
C THR A 126 -10.55 -16.72 -6.23
N THR A 127 -9.73 -17.42 -5.43
CA THR A 127 -8.29 -17.55 -5.71
C THR A 127 -8.04 -18.27 -7.04
N ILE A 128 -8.80 -19.32 -7.37
CA ILE A 128 -8.68 -20.00 -8.67
C ILE A 128 -8.94 -19.02 -9.83
N GLN A 129 -9.97 -18.20 -9.73
CA GLN A 129 -10.31 -17.21 -10.77
C GLN A 129 -9.23 -16.12 -10.89
N MET A 130 -8.74 -15.61 -9.76
CA MET A 130 -7.67 -14.63 -9.72
C MET A 130 -6.40 -15.19 -10.38
N ARG A 131 -6.01 -16.42 -10.07
CA ARG A 131 -4.86 -17.09 -10.68
C ARG A 131 -4.99 -17.24 -12.19
N ALA A 132 -6.18 -17.55 -12.69
CA ALA A 132 -6.44 -17.70 -14.12
C ALA A 132 -6.30 -16.39 -14.92
N SER A 133 -6.47 -15.24 -14.26
CA SER A 133 -6.44 -13.91 -14.88
C SER A 133 -5.19 -13.07 -14.56
N SER A 134 -4.27 -13.62 -13.77
CA SER A 134 -3.06 -12.93 -13.32
C SER A 134 -1.77 -13.56 -13.88
N PRO A 135 -0.70 -12.78 -14.10
CA PRO A 135 0.62 -13.35 -14.33
C PRO A 135 1.03 -14.27 -13.19
N ALA A 136 1.78 -15.34 -13.49
CA ALA A 136 2.10 -16.40 -12.51
C ALA A 136 2.71 -15.86 -11.21
N TRP A 137 3.68 -14.95 -11.30
CA TRP A 137 4.32 -14.36 -10.12
C TRP A 137 3.32 -13.60 -9.22
N LEU A 138 2.38 -12.84 -9.82
CA LEU A 138 1.37 -12.10 -9.07
C LEU A 138 0.31 -13.04 -8.48
N ALA A 139 -0.07 -14.07 -9.23
CA ALA A 139 -0.99 -15.11 -8.77
C ALA A 139 -0.45 -15.84 -7.53
N ASP A 140 0.84 -16.15 -7.51
CA ASP A 140 1.48 -16.81 -6.36
C ASP A 140 1.53 -15.88 -5.14
N GLU A 141 1.90 -14.61 -5.34
CA GLU A 141 1.91 -13.61 -4.28
C GLU A 141 0.52 -13.39 -3.66
N LEU A 142 -0.48 -13.14 -4.49
CA LEU A 142 -1.84 -12.91 -4.01
C LEU A 142 -2.44 -14.15 -3.36
N THR A 143 -2.14 -15.36 -3.86
CA THR A 143 -2.60 -16.60 -3.23
C THR A 143 -2.11 -16.70 -1.80
N ARG A 144 -0.84 -16.38 -1.57
CA ARG A 144 -0.21 -16.41 -0.25
C ARG A 144 -0.80 -15.34 0.67
N SER A 145 -0.81 -14.07 0.23
CA SER A 145 -1.27 -12.95 1.04
C SER A 145 -2.77 -12.99 1.32
N TRP A 146 -3.59 -13.44 0.36
CA TRP A 146 -5.02 -13.63 0.57
C TRP A 146 -5.32 -14.70 1.62
N GLY A 147 -4.58 -15.82 1.59
CA GLY A 147 -4.70 -16.86 2.60
C GLY A 147 -4.39 -16.35 4.01
N ALA A 148 -3.35 -15.52 4.14
CA ALA A 148 -2.94 -14.95 5.42
C ALA A 148 -3.95 -13.91 5.97
N GLN A 149 -4.66 -13.19 5.09
CA GLN A 149 -5.62 -12.15 5.47
C GLN A 149 -7.07 -12.65 5.60
N TRP A 150 -7.35 -13.89 5.18
CA TRP A 150 -8.69 -14.48 5.32
C TRP A 150 -9.04 -14.73 6.80
N PRO A 151 -10.29 -14.48 7.25
CA PRO A 151 -11.49 -14.10 6.49
C PRO A 151 -11.74 -12.58 6.32
N HIS A 152 -10.88 -11.72 6.83
CA HIS A 152 -11.07 -10.25 6.85
C HIS A 152 -10.69 -9.54 5.55
N LEU A 153 -10.05 -10.25 4.63
CA LEU A 153 -9.61 -9.71 3.34
C LEU A 153 -10.69 -8.94 2.55
N PRO A 154 -11.96 -9.40 2.46
CA PRO A 154 -13.00 -8.65 1.76
C PRO A 154 -13.27 -7.27 2.34
N ASP A 155 -13.21 -7.12 3.67
CA ASP A 155 -13.46 -5.86 4.36
C ASP A 155 -12.30 -4.88 4.09
N ALA A 156 -11.05 -5.34 4.16
CA ALA A 156 -9.89 -4.56 3.81
C ALA A 156 -9.89 -4.12 2.33
N MET A 157 -10.35 -4.99 1.41
CA MET A 157 -10.50 -4.64 0.00
C MET A 157 -11.56 -3.56 -0.24
N GLU A 158 -12.68 -3.60 0.47
CA GLU A 158 -13.74 -2.58 0.37
C GLU A 158 -13.29 -1.26 0.97
N GLU A 159 -12.62 -1.27 2.13
CA GLU A 159 -12.04 -0.07 2.72
C GLU A 159 -11.06 0.59 1.75
N ALA A 160 -10.13 -0.18 1.18
CA ALA A 160 -9.21 0.31 0.16
C ALA A 160 -9.94 0.90 -1.05
N ALA A 161 -10.97 0.21 -1.56
CA ALA A 161 -11.73 0.65 -2.73
C ALA A 161 -12.62 1.88 -2.48
N GLY A 162 -12.87 2.23 -1.22
CA GLY A 162 -13.58 3.43 -0.81
C GLY A 162 -12.67 4.63 -0.51
N TYR A 163 -11.36 4.43 -0.52
CA TYR A 163 -10.41 5.48 -0.14
C TYR A 163 -10.38 6.63 -1.16
N VAL A 164 -10.61 7.85 -0.69
CA VAL A 164 -10.42 9.07 -1.50
C VAL A 164 -8.95 9.46 -1.42
N ALA A 165 -8.24 9.25 -2.51
CA ALA A 165 -6.82 9.60 -2.63
C ALA A 165 -6.64 11.11 -2.84
N PRO A 166 -5.46 11.68 -2.59
CA PRO A 166 -5.18 13.04 -2.99
C PRO A 166 -5.43 13.24 -4.49
N SER A 167 -6.04 14.36 -4.83
CA SER A 167 -6.24 14.79 -6.21
C SER A 167 -4.90 15.11 -6.88
N ARG A 168 -4.90 15.24 -8.21
CA ARG A 168 -3.70 15.63 -8.96
C ARG A 168 -3.19 17.01 -8.55
N ASP A 169 -4.10 17.93 -8.25
CA ASP A 169 -3.74 19.29 -7.83
C ASP A 169 -3.12 19.28 -6.43
N GLU A 170 -3.65 18.48 -5.50
CA GLU A 170 -3.04 18.30 -4.18
C GLU A 170 -1.66 17.63 -4.29
N LEU A 171 -1.52 16.59 -5.13
CA LEU A 171 -0.22 15.92 -5.35
C LEU A 171 0.84 16.85 -5.94
N ALA A 172 0.45 17.87 -6.71
CA ALA A 172 1.37 18.90 -7.20
C ALA A 172 1.97 19.74 -6.06
N GLY A 173 1.36 19.73 -4.88
CA GLY A 173 1.86 20.38 -3.67
C GLY A 173 2.88 19.57 -2.87
N LEU A 174 3.21 18.34 -3.28
CA LEU A 174 4.25 17.55 -2.62
C LEU A 174 5.61 18.26 -2.72
N THR A 175 6.20 18.54 -1.56
CA THR A 175 7.54 19.15 -1.45
C THR A 175 8.65 18.11 -1.32
N ALA A 176 8.35 16.92 -0.79
CA ALA A 176 9.27 15.79 -0.77
C ALA A 176 9.44 15.22 -2.19
N PRO A 177 10.68 14.96 -2.64
CA PRO A 177 10.97 14.35 -3.93
C PRO A 177 10.50 12.90 -4.00
#